data_fa33efb01c12f6c104946827fbfdeb2d
#
_entry.id   fa33efb01c12f6c104946827fbfdeb2d
#
_cell.length_a   1.000
_cell.length_b   1.000
_cell.length_c   1.000
_cell.angle_alpha   90.00
_cell.angle_beta   90.00
_cell.angle_gamma   90.00
#
_symmetry.space_group_name_H-M   'P 1'
#
loop_
_entity.id
_entity.type
_entity.pdbx_description
1 polymer ?
#
loop_
_entity_poly.entity_id
_entity_poly.type
_entity_poly.pdbx_seq_one_letter_code
_entity_poly.pdbx_strand_id
1 'polypeptide(L)'
;MNVLITGAGGQLGRALVALAPRHAIVRGFRHEQHDIADAPAVDTALREFRPDVLINAAGFTRVDDAETECEAAERANSTGPAVLAAACRHVGTWLVQVSTDYVFDGSQSHPYAPDASANPLSVYGKTKLQGELAVTRELPSQSTVVRTSWLYAAEGRNFLTTMLRLMRSRPELTVVSDQIGAPTSVTGLAQVLWALAGRRTSGVYHWCNSGVASWYDFAVAIAEEAVSLGVLASSPPIVPIAGADYPTRARRPAYSLLDKRGTEALLGMTAPHWRAALRQSLGALANTGAPR
;
A
#
# COMPACT_ATOMS: atom_id res chain seq x y z
N MET A 1 23.61 -5.54 -3.91
CA MET A 1 22.46 -5.12 -4.76
C MET A 1 22.18 -3.66 -4.47
N ASN A 2 22.24 -2.80 -5.50
CA ASN A 2 21.90 -1.39 -5.39
C ASN A 2 20.40 -1.23 -5.59
N VAL A 3 19.70 -0.60 -4.63
CA VAL A 3 18.24 -0.43 -4.69
C VAL A 3 17.87 1.03 -4.54
N LEU A 4 17.12 1.52 -5.51
CA LEU A 4 16.50 2.84 -5.45
C LEU A 4 15.07 2.70 -4.96
N ILE A 5 14.66 3.51 -3.97
CA ILE A 5 13.29 3.52 -3.45
C ILE A 5 12.72 4.92 -3.68
N THR A 6 11.65 5.02 -4.47
CA THR A 6 10.89 6.27 -4.59
C THR A 6 9.78 6.30 -3.55
N GLY A 7 9.33 7.50 -3.14
CA GLY A 7 8.36 7.62 -2.06
C GLY A 7 8.93 7.26 -0.68
N ALA A 8 10.25 7.38 -0.49
CA ALA A 8 10.96 7.00 0.75
C ALA A 8 10.47 7.75 2.01
N GLY A 9 9.82 8.91 1.87
CA GLY A 9 9.19 9.65 2.97
C GLY A 9 7.83 9.11 3.40
N GLY A 10 7.17 8.29 2.58
CA GLY A 10 5.87 7.66 2.86
C GLY A 10 5.98 6.51 3.87
N GLN A 11 4.83 5.99 4.32
CA GLN A 11 4.77 4.88 5.29
C GLN A 11 5.55 3.65 4.80
N LEU A 12 5.24 3.20 3.57
CA LEU A 12 5.88 2.04 2.95
C LEU A 12 7.35 2.30 2.64
N GLY A 13 7.66 3.48 2.11
CA GLY A 13 9.05 3.86 1.80
C GLY A 13 9.96 3.84 3.03
N ARG A 14 9.50 4.38 4.16
CA ARG A 14 10.24 4.29 5.44
C ARG A 14 10.43 2.86 5.90
N ALA A 15 9.39 2.02 5.80
CA ALA A 15 9.51 0.60 6.16
C ALA A 15 10.49 -0.15 5.25
N LEU A 16 10.48 0.14 3.95
CA LEU A 16 11.44 -0.43 3.00
C LEU A 16 12.90 -0.06 3.34
N VAL A 17 13.14 1.22 3.67
CA VAL A 17 14.48 1.68 4.08
C VAL A 17 14.90 1.00 5.40
N ALA A 18 14.01 0.95 6.39
CA ALA A 18 14.31 0.38 7.71
C ALA A 18 14.54 -1.14 7.67
N LEU A 19 13.88 -1.85 6.75
CA LEU A 19 13.96 -3.31 6.59
C LEU A 19 14.91 -3.72 5.46
N ALA A 20 15.76 -2.81 4.99
CA ALA A 20 16.72 -3.12 3.93
C ALA A 20 17.64 -4.28 4.34
N PRO A 21 17.80 -5.30 3.48
CA PRO A 21 18.76 -6.37 3.72
C PRO A 21 20.19 -5.82 3.88
N ARG A 22 20.98 -6.38 4.78
CA ARG A 22 22.35 -5.89 5.08
C ARG A 22 23.28 -5.79 3.86
N HIS A 23 23.05 -6.61 2.86
CA HIS A 23 23.83 -6.62 1.61
C HIS A 23 23.31 -5.65 0.55
N ALA A 24 22.21 -4.93 0.80
CA ALA A 24 21.66 -3.94 -0.11
C ALA A 24 22.24 -2.55 0.18
N ILE A 25 22.65 -1.85 -0.89
CA ILE A 25 22.97 -0.42 -0.85
C ILE A 25 21.70 0.31 -1.28
N VAL A 26 21.08 1.06 -0.35
CA VAL A 26 19.78 1.68 -0.57
C VAL A 26 19.93 3.20 -0.70
N ARG A 27 19.32 3.76 -1.75
CA ARG A 27 19.08 5.19 -1.89
C ARG A 27 17.58 5.46 -1.92
N GLY A 28 17.10 6.29 -0.99
CA GLY A 28 15.69 6.67 -0.90
C GLY A 28 15.44 8.05 -1.47
N PHE A 29 14.48 8.22 -2.36
CA PHE A 29 14.03 9.50 -2.88
C PHE A 29 12.68 9.88 -2.28
N ARG A 30 12.63 11.08 -1.70
CA ARG A 30 11.40 11.70 -1.20
C ARG A 30 10.81 12.61 -2.30
N HIS A 31 9.51 12.85 -2.23
CA HIS A 31 8.81 13.68 -3.21
C HIS A 31 9.39 15.10 -3.33
N GLU A 32 9.79 15.70 -2.21
CA GLU A 32 10.37 17.04 -2.17
C GLU A 32 11.72 17.13 -2.89
N GLN A 33 12.39 16.00 -3.09
CA GLN A 33 13.70 15.92 -3.73
C GLN A 33 13.61 15.51 -5.20
N HIS A 34 12.67 14.61 -5.52
CA HIS A 34 12.53 14.03 -6.86
C HIS A 34 11.06 13.74 -7.16
N ASP A 35 10.52 14.48 -8.13
CA ASP A 35 9.24 14.13 -8.75
C ASP A 35 9.48 12.97 -9.72
N ILE A 36 8.77 11.85 -9.52
CA ILE A 36 8.90 10.68 -10.38
C ILE A 36 8.36 10.88 -11.80
N ALA A 37 7.62 11.96 -12.04
CA ALA A 37 7.13 12.36 -13.36
C ALA A 37 8.08 13.35 -14.08
N ASP A 38 9.21 13.71 -13.47
CA ASP A 38 10.26 14.49 -14.10
C ASP A 38 11.26 13.55 -14.79
N ALA A 39 11.08 13.33 -16.09
CA ALA A 39 11.88 12.37 -16.84
C ALA A 39 13.39 12.70 -16.85
N PRO A 40 13.86 13.96 -17.05
CA PRO A 40 15.26 14.32 -16.93
C PRO A 40 15.85 14.02 -15.55
N ALA A 41 15.15 14.36 -14.47
CA ALA A 41 15.61 14.12 -13.11
C ALA A 41 15.71 12.63 -12.80
N VAL A 42 14.70 11.83 -13.22
CA VAL A 42 14.70 10.37 -13.08
C VAL A 42 15.83 9.72 -13.86
N ASP A 43 16.05 10.10 -15.13
CA ASP A 43 17.11 9.54 -15.96
C ASP A 43 18.50 9.84 -15.34
N THR A 44 18.74 11.07 -14.91
CA THR A 44 19.97 11.46 -14.21
C THR A 44 20.21 10.60 -12.97
N ALA A 45 19.19 10.47 -12.12
CA ALA A 45 19.30 9.71 -10.87
C ALA A 45 19.61 8.22 -11.12
N LEU A 46 18.97 7.60 -12.12
CA LEU A 46 19.24 6.20 -12.47
C LEU A 46 20.65 6.02 -13.06
N ARG A 47 21.10 6.93 -13.92
CA ARG A 47 22.47 6.86 -14.51
C ARG A 47 23.56 7.02 -13.47
N GLU A 48 23.36 7.91 -12.49
CA GLU A 48 24.33 8.15 -11.42
C GLU A 48 24.40 6.98 -10.43
N PHE A 49 23.26 6.51 -9.96
CA PHE A 49 23.20 5.47 -8.93
C PHE A 49 23.31 4.05 -9.50
N ARG A 50 22.89 3.83 -10.76
CA ARG A 50 22.86 2.54 -11.44
C ARG A 50 22.22 1.43 -10.57
N PRO A 51 20.96 1.59 -10.18
CA PRO A 51 20.32 0.62 -9.33
C PRO A 51 20.09 -0.70 -10.08
N ASP A 52 20.30 -1.80 -9.39
CA ASP A 52 19.88 -3.13 -9.86
C ASP A 52 18.35 -3.26 -9.87
N VAL A 53 17.71 -2.64 -8.86
CA VAL A 53 16.26 -2.65 -8.66
C VAL A 53 15.80 -1.24 -8.25
N LEU A 54 14.67 -0.82 -8.83
CA LEU A 54 13.90 0.34 -8.37
C LEU A 54 12.59 -0.15 -7.76
N ILE A 55 12.31 0.21 -6.49
CA ILE A 55 11.02 -0.05 -5.84
C ILE A 55 10.23 1.26 -5.83
N ASN A 56 9.15 1.33 -6.61
CA ASN A 56 8.28 2.50 -6.63
C ASN A 56 7.19 2.38 -5.56
N ALA A 57 7.42 3.04 -4.42
CA ALA A 57 6.45 3.25 -3.35
C ALA A 57 5.87 4.69 -3.35
N ALA A 58 6.21 5.50 -4.36
CA ALA A 58 5.60 6.80 -4.57
C ALA A 58 4.21 6.68 -5.20
N GLY A 59 3.32 7.60 -4.85
CA GLY A 59 1.99 7.67 -5.43
C GLY A 59 1.08 8.63 -4.67
N PHE A 60 0.04 9.09 -5.34
CA PHE A 60 -1.05 9.85 -4.75
C PHE A 60 -2.04 8.86 -4.10
N THR A 61 -2.16 8.87 -2.78
CA THR A 61 -2.92 7.86 -2.01
C THR A 61 -4.16 8.41 -1.32
N ARG A 62 -4.45 9.72 -1.46
CA ARG A 62 -5.64 10.36 -0.93
C ARG A 62 -6.82 10.09 -1.85
N VAL A 63 -7.51 8.96 -1.61
CA VAL A 63 -8.53 8.39 -2.51
C VAL A 63 -9.64 9.41 -2.83
N ASP A 64 -10.18 10.10 -1.80
CA ASP A 64 -11.25 11.08 -1.99
C ASP A 64 -10.76 12.38 -2.66
N ASP A 65 -9.54 12.82 -2.34
CA ASP A 65 -8.95 14.01 -2.95
C ASP A 65 -8.62 13.78 -4.44
N ALA A 66 -8.34 12.53 -4.84
CA ALA A 66 -8.11 12.20 -6.24
C ALA A 66 -9.29 12.54 -7.15
N GLU A 67 -10.52 12.53 -6.64
CA GLU A 67 -11.72 12.91 -7.40
C GLU A 67 -11.75 14.42 -7.75
N THR A 68 -11.02 15.25 -7.01
CA THR A 68 -10.91 16.70 -7.25
C THR A 68 -9.52 17.15 -7.69
N GLU A 69 -8.47 16.38 -7.34
CA GLU A 69 -7.09 16.63 -7.71
C GLU A 69 -6.64 15.62 -8.80
N CYS A 70 -7.48 15.44 -9.84
CA CYS A 70 -7.27 14.41 -10.88
C CYS A 70 -5.90 14.50 -11.55
N GLU A 71 -5.44 15.70 -11.89
CA GLU A 71 -4.13 15.92 -12.53
C GLU A 71 -2.97 15.50 -11.64
N ALA A 72 -3.03 15.80 -10.34
CA ALA A 72 -2.01 15.39 -9.39
C ALA A 72 -2.01 13.86 -9.20
N ALA A 73 -3.20 13.24 -9.16
CA ALA A 73 -3.34 11.80 -9.09
C ALA A 73 -2.81 11.12 -10.36
N GLU A 74 -3.12 11.63 -11.54
CA GLU A 74 -2.62 11.12 -12.83
C GLU A 74 -1.10 11.28 -12.94
N ARG A 75 -0.57 12.45 -12.58
CA ARG A 75 0.86 12.70 -12.58
C ARG A 75 1.63 11.71 -11.72
N ALA A 76 1.18 11.47 -10.49
CA ALA A 76 1.86 10.60 -9.54
C ALA A 76 1.63 9.10 -9.80
N ASN A 77 0.43 8.70 -10.24
CA ASN A 77 0.03 7.30 -10.32
C ASN A 77 0.10 6.70 -11.72
N SER A 78 0.11 7.52 -12.78
CA SER A 78 0.14 7.09 -14.18
C SER A 78 1.42 7.58 -14.87
N THR A 79 1.61 8.89 -14.98
CA THR A 79 2.78 9.49 -15.67
C THR A 79 4.09 9.10 -14.99
N GLY A 80 4.17 9.21 -13.66
CA GLY A 80 5.37 8.85 -12.90
C GLY A 80 5.81 7.40 -13.12
N PRO A 81 4.95 6.39 -12.94
CA PRO A 81 5.29 5.00 -13.27
C PRO A 81 5.71 4.78 -14.72
N ALA A 82 5.11 5.48 -15.70
CA ALA A 82 5.52 5.41 -17.09
C ALA A 82 6.93 5.95 -17.31
N VAL A 83 7.26 7.10 -16.70
CA VAL A 83 8.61 7.71 -16.73
C VAL A 83 9.64 6.77 -16.09
N LEU A 84 9.33 6.21 -14.91
CA LEU A 84 10.20 5.26 -14.23
C LEU A 84 10.45 4.01 -15.08
N ALA A 85 9.42 3.48 -15.73
CA ALA A 85 9.54 2.30 -16.57
C ALA A 85 10.43 2.55 -17.80
N ALA A 86 10.22 3.67 -18.49
CA ALA A 86 11.06 4.05 -19.63
C ALA A 86 12.53 4.24 -19.22
N ALA A 87 12.79 4.93 -18.11
CA ALA A 87 14.15 5.13 -17.60
C ALA A 87 14.80 3.81 -17.16
N CYS A 88 14.05 2.93 -16.48
CA CYS A 88 14.53 1.60 -16.09
C CYS A 88 14.92 0.75 -17.30
N ARG A 89 14.13 0.80 -18.37
CA ARG A 89 14.46 0.12 -19.64
C ARG A 89 15.81 0.57 -20.21
N HIS A 90 16.07 1.88 -20.21
CA HIS A 90 17.31 2.44 -20.75
C HIS A 90 18.57 2.00 -20.00
N VAL A 91 18.49 1.82 -18.67
CA VAL A 91 19.64 1.46 -17.85
C VAL A 91 19.67 -0.02 -17.41
N GLY A 92 18.65 -0.81 -17.78
CA GLY A 92 18.57 -2.23 -17.44
C GLY A 92 18.17 -2.50 -15.98
N THR A 93 17.49 -1.55 -15.31
CA THR A 93 17.05 -1.66 -13.91
C THR A 93 15.73 -2.44 -13.82
N TRP A 94 15.63 -3.38 -12.87
CA TRP A 94 14.36 -4.06 -12.55
C TRP A 94 13.42 -3.12 -11.83
N LEU A 95 12.14 -3.04 -12.25
CA LEU A 95 11.13 -2.19 -11.62
C LEU A 95 10.14 -3.01 -10.78
N VAL A 96 10.00 -2.70 -9.49
CA VAL A 96 8.93 -3.19 -8.61
C VAL A 96 7.94 -2.05 -8.39
N GLN A 97 6.73 -2.19 -8.96
CA GLN A 97 5.67 -1.19 -8.90
C GLN A 97 4.63 -1.57 -7.84
N VAL A 98 4.41 -0.71 -6.86
CA VAL A 98 3.32 -0.91 -5.88
C VAL A 98 2.01 -0.37 -6.43
N SER A 99 0.95 -1.20 -6.35
CA SER A 99 -0.40 -0.89 -6.78
C SER A 99 -1.44 -1.18 -5.69
N THR A 100 -2.72 -1.25 -6.06
CA THR A 100 -3.86 -1.26 -5.14
C THR A 100 -4.94 -2.25 -5.54
N ASP A 101 -5.71 -2.71 -4.57
CA ASP A 101 -6.98 -3.42 -4.73
C ASP A 101 -8.08 -2.57 -5.39
N TYR A 102 -7.98 -1.23 -5.37
CA TYR A 102 -8.95 -0.32 -6.00
C TYR A 102 -8.95 -0.37 -7.54
N VAL A 103 -8.11 -1.19 -8.15
CA VAL A 103 -8.23 -1.52 -9.58
C VAL A 103 -9.46 -2.39 -9.87
N PHE A 104 -10.10 -2.97 -8.85
CA PHE A 104 -11.29 -3.81 -8.96
C PHE A 104 -12.56 -3.07 -8.57
N ASP A 105 -13.71 -3.50 -9.13
CA ASP A 105 -15.02 -2.88 -8.91
C ASP A 105 -15.78 -3.38 -7.68
N GLY A 106 -15.34 -4.47 -7.09
CA GLY A 106 -16.02 -5.07 -5.93
C GLY A 106 -17.22 -5.95 -6.26
N SER A 107 -17.40 -6.35 -7.52
CA SER A 107 -18.54 -7.16 -7.97
C SER A 107 -18.40 -8.67 -7.67
N GLN A 108 -17.19 -9.15 -7.35
CA GLN A 108 -16.96 -10.56 -7.02
C GLN A 108 -17.34 -10.89 -5.57
N SER A 109 -17.67 -12.15 -5.33
CA SER A 109 -17.94 -12.71 -4.00
C SER A 109 -16.80 -13.61 -3.47
N HIS A 110 -15.68 -13.65 -4.17
CA HIS A 110 -14.48 -14.42 -3.84
C HIS A 110 -13.23 -13.55 -4.10
N PRO A 111 -12.07 -13.91 -3.53
CA PRO A 111 -10.85 -13.12 -3.68
C PRO A 111 -10.46 -12.91 -5.15
N TYR A 112 -10.10 -11.68 -5.50
CA TYR A 112 -9.65 -11.33 -6.84
C TYR A 112 -8.30 -11.96 -7.13
N ALA A 113 -8.22 -12.75 -8.21
CA ALA A 113 -6.98 -13.29 -8.72
C ALA A 113 -6.14 -12.19 -9.42
N PRO A 114 -4.79 -12.34 -9.53
CA PRO A 114 -3.94 -11.34 -10.20
C PRO A 114 -4.32 -11.07 -11.65
N ASP A 115 -4.88 -12.04 -12.35
CA ASP A 115 -5.34 -11.99 -13.75
C ASP A 115 -6.84 -11.61 -13.88
N ALA A 116 -7.54 -11.37 -12.77
CA ALA A 116 -8.93 -10.91 -12.81
C ALA A 116 -9.04 -9.56 -13.54
N SER A 117 -10.10 -9.39 -14.31
CA SER A 117 -10.37 -8.17 -15.07
C SER A 117 -10.49 -6.97 -14.12
N ALA A 118 -9.65 -5.95 -14.35
CA ALA A 118 -9.70 -4.70 -13.61
C ALA A 118 -10.82 -3.80 -14.15
N ASN A 119 -11.59 -3.16 -13.23
CA ASN A 119 -12.67 -2.23 -13.54
C ASN A 119 -12.80 -1.17 -12.42
N PRO A 120 -11.82 -0.25 -12.31
CA PRO A 120 -11.76 0.69 -11.18
C PRO A 120 -12.92 1.67 -11.16
N LEU A 121 -13.48 1.93 -9.97
CA LEU A 121 -14.64 2.80 -9.74
C LEU A 121 -14.27 4.27 -9.48
N SER A 122 -13.03 4.54 -9.03
CA SER A 122 -12.55 5.86 -8.62
C SER A 122 -11.41 6.36 -9.50
N VAL A 123 -11.15 7.66 -9.49
CA VAL A 123 -9.99 8.28 -10.16
C VAL A 123 -8.69 7.68 -9.62
N TYR A 124 -8.58 7.48 -8.30
CA TYR A 124 -7.44 6.80 -7.69
C TYR A 124 -7.18 5.42 -8.32
N GLY A 125 -8.20 4.55 -8.36
CA GLY A 125 -8.07 3.22 -8.93
C GLY A 125 -7.72 3.25 -10.42
N LYS A 126 -8.35 4.16 -11.20
CA LYS A 126 -8.08 4.34 -12.64
C LYS A 126 -6.64 4.76 -12.91
N THR A 127 -6.15 5.76 -12.20
CA THR A 127 -4.77 6.26 -12.37
C THR A 127 -3.73 5.23 -11.94
N LYS A 128 -3.98 4.46 -10.87
CA LYS A 128 -3.13 3.34 -10.47
C LYS A 128 -3.07 2.24 -11.53
N LEU A 129 -4.21 1.86 -12.09
CA LEU A 129 -4.27 0.86 -13.18
C LEU A 129 -3.53 1.35 -14.43
N GLN A 130 -3.68 2.62 -14.81
CA GLN A 130 -2.93 3.20 -15.92
C GLN A 130 -1.41 3.08 -15.70
N GLY A 131 -0.94 3.32 -14.47
CA GLY A 131 0.46 3.12 -14.10
C GLY A 131 0.92 1.67 -14.20
N GLU A 132 0.10 0.70 -13.76
CA GLU A 132 0.39 -0.74 -13.96
C GLU A 132 0.56 -1.08 -15.43
N LEU A 133 -0.40 -0.66 -16.27
CA LEU A 133 -0.40 -0.92 -17.71
C LEU A 133 0.79 -0.27 -18.41
N ALA A 134 1.18 0.93 -18.01
CA ALA A 134 2.37 1.59 -18.55
C ALA A 134 3.65 0.81 -18.22
N VAL A 135 3.79 0.38 -16.97
CA VAL A 135 4.95 -0.42 -16.51
C VAL A 135 5.03 -1.76 -17.20
N THR A 136 3.92 -2.52 -17.25
CA THR A 136 3.91 -3.85 -17.87
C THR A 136 4.10 -3.81 -19.38
N ARG A 137 3.61 -2.77 -20.04
CA ARG A 137 3.83 -2.56 -21.49
C ARG A 137 5.29 -2.23 -21.79
N GLU A 138 5.93 -1.37 -20.98
CA GLU A 138 7.29 -0.91 -21.20
C GLU A 138 8.34 -1.93 -20.76
N LEU A 139 8.06 -2.71 -19.72
CA LEU A 139 8.94 -3.68 -19.09
C LEU A 139 8.25 -5.06 -18.90
N PRO A 140 7.79 -5.73 -19.98
CA PRO A 140 6.97 -6.95 -19.87
C PRO A 140 7.69 -8.11 -19.16
N SER A 141 9.01 -8.19 -19.27
CA SER A 141 9.84 -9.22 -18.64
C SER A 141 10.79 -8.69 -17.56
N GLN A 142 10.71 -7.41 -17.21
CA GLN A 142 11.67 -6.73 -16.31
C GLN A 142 10.95 -5.91 -15.24
N SER A 143 9.68 -6.20 -14.96
CA SER A 143 8.91 -5.55 -13.93
C SER A 143 8.09 -6.53 -13.09
N THR A 144 7.88 -6.15 -11.84
CA THR A 144 6.98 -6.80 -10.90
C THR A 144 5.95 -5.78 -10.43
N VAL A 145 4.67 -6.04 -10.64
CA VAL A 145 3.58 -5.22 -10.09
C VAL A 145 3.04 -5.91 -8.84
N VAL A 146 2.90 -5.19 -7.74
CA VAL A 146 2.36 -5.74 -6.48
C VAL A 146 1.15 -4.93 -6.06
N ARG A 147 -0.05 -5.53 -6.16
CA ARG A 147 -1.28 -4.97 -5.62
C ARG A 147 -1.41 -5.32 -4.16
N THR A 148 -1.80 -4.34 -3.36
CA THR A 148 -2.03 -4.47 -1.91
C THR A 148 -3.29 -3.73 -1.50
N SER A 149 -3.76 -3.94 -0.26
CA SER A 149 -4.99 -3.35 0.25
C SER A 149 -4.80 -2.79 1.66
N TRP A 150 -5.54 -1.73 2.01
CA TRP A 150 -5.74 -1.21 3.37
C TRP A 150 -4.44 -1.09 4.17
N LEU A 151 -3.44 -0.46 3.57
CA LEU A 151 -2.10 -0.37 4.13
C LEU A 151 -2.06 0.52 5.37
N TYR A 152 -1.51 0.00 6.47
CA TYR A 152 -1.36 0.72 7.72
C TYR A 152 0.02 0.51 8.35
N ALA A 153 0.41 1.47 9.17
CA ALA A 153 1.63 1.47 9.99
C ALA A 153 1.31 1.94 11.41
N ALA A 154 2.20 1.64 12.34
CA ALA A 154 2.15 2.17 13.71
C ALA A 154 2.21 3.71 13.74
N GLU A 155 2.85 4.33 12.74
CA GLU A 155 3.06 5.77 12.63
C GLU A 155 2.52 6.34 11.32
N GLY A 156 2.45 7.68 11.26
CA GLY A 156 1.99 8.41 10.08
C GLY A 156 0.46 8.46 9.98
N ARG A 157 -0.05 8.95 8.85
CA ARG A 157 -1.49 9.12 8.63
C ARG A 157 -2.06 7.87 7.94
N ASN A 158 -2.82 7.07 8.66
CA ASN A 158 -3.52 5.87 8.17
C ASN A 158 -4.76 5.58 9.02
N PHE A 159 -5.50 4.51 8.70
CA PHE A 159 -6.72 4.15 9.42
C PHE A 159 -6.45 3.83 10.89
N LEU A 160 -5.41 3.05 11.21
CA LEU A 160 -5.04 2.70 12.59
C LEU A 160 -4.82 3.96 13.45
N THR A 161 -3.94 4.86 13.01
CA THR A 161 -3.62 6.08 13.78
C THR A 161 -4.79 7.06 13.82
N THR A 162 -5.62 7.07 12.78
CA THR A 162 -6.86 7.86 12.77
C THR A 162 -7.85 7.34 13.78
N MET A 163 -8.10 6.03 13.85
CA MET A 163 -9.00 5.41 14.83
C MET A 163 -8.51 5.66 16.26
N LEU A 164 -7.23 5.42 16.54
CA LEU A 164 -6.66 5.69 17.87
C LEU A 164 -6.87 7.15 18.32
N ARG A 165 -6.67 8.11 17.41
CA ARG A 165 -6.91 9.53 17.69
C ARG A 165 -8.39 9.84 17.94
N LEU A 166 -9.29 9.28 17.12
CA LEU A 166 -10.73 9.49 17.28
C LEU A 166 -11.27 8.83 18.56
N MET A 167 -10.80 7.63 18.90
CA MET A 167 -11.18 6.93 20.13
C MET A 167 -10.82 7.71 21.41
N ARG A 168 -9.75 8.54 21.35
CA ARG A 168 -9.38 9.43 22.49
C ARG A 168 -10.24 10.69 22.59
N SER A 169 -10.90 11.11 21.52
CA SER A 169 -11.53 12.44 21.44
C SER A 169 -13.04 12.43 21.19
N ARG A 170 -13.62 11.29 20.85
CA ARG A 170 -15.04 11.19 20.52
C ARG A 170 -15.77 10.27 21.50
N PRO A 171 -17.02 10.61 21.87
CA PRO A 171 -17.83 9.76 22.75
C PRO A 171 -18.36 8.50 22.05
N GLU A 172 -18.43 8.50 20.75
CA GLU A 172 -18.89 7.41 19.89
C GLU A 172 -18.25 7.53 18.49
N LEU A 173 -18.06 6.41 17.81
CA LEU A 173 -17.59 6.35 16.44
C LEU A 173 -18.57 5.54 15.57
N THR A 174 -18.84 6.02 14.36
CA THR A 174 -19.57 5.27 13.34
C THR A 174 -18.58 4.81 12.26
N VAL A 175 -18.61 3.53 11.87
CA VAL A 175 -17.68 2.95 10.92
C VAL A 175 -18.39 2.03 9.93
N VAL A 176 -18.03 2.14 8.65
CA VAL A 176 -18.62 1.38 7.56
C VAL A 176 -18.37 -0.12 7.74
N SER A 177 -19.44 -0.94 7.62
CA SER A 177 -19.41 -2.38 7.85
C SER A 177 -19.66 -3.24 6.61
N ASP A 178 -20.03 -2.64 5.48
CA ASP A 178 -20.37 -3.32 4.22
C ASP A 178 -19.30 -3.18 3.11
N GLN A 179 -18.12 -2.69 3.46
CA GLN A 179 -16.93 -2.73 2.60
C GLN A 179 -15.95 -3.74 3.16
N ILE A 180 -15.63 -4.75 2.35
CA ILE A 180 -14.89 -5.96 2.75
C ILE A 180 -13.53 -6.02 2.05
N GLY A 181 -12.49 -6.25 2.84
CA GLY A 181 -11.11 -6.36 2.36
C GLY A 181 -10.19 -7.04 3.38
N ALA A 182 -8.89 -6.74 3.31
CA ALA A 182 -7.92 -7.20 4.31
C ALA A 182 -6.96 -6.07 4.68
N PRO A 183 -6.87 -5.69 5.97
CA PRO A 183 -5.84 -4.77 6.44
C PRO A 183 -4.44 -5.36 6.21
N THR A 184 -3.49 -4.54 5.75
CA THR A 184 -2.13 -4.97 5.46
C THR A 184 -1.12 -4.12 6.22
N SER A 185 -0.23 -4.75 7.00
CA SER A 185 0.84 -4.02 7.66
C SER A 185 1.93 -3.64 6.68
N VAL A 186 2.44 -2.40 6.78
CA VAL A 186 3.57 -1.95 5.92
C VAL A 186 4.81 -2.81 6.10
N THR A 187 5.06 -3.31 7.31
CA THR A 187 6.20 -4.20 7.62
C THR A 187 6.12 -5.49 6.82
N GLY A 188 4.95 -6.15 6.82
CA GLY A 188 4.74 -7.38 6.05
C GLY A 188 4.86 -7.15 4.54
N LEU A 189 4.27 -6.06 4.02
CA LEU A 189 4.39 -5.73 2.61
C LEU A 189 5.85 -5.40 2.24
N ALA A 190 6.58 -4.65 3.05
CA ALA A 190 7.97 -4.31 2.78
C ALA A 190 8.87 -5.56 2.69
N GLN A 191 8.67 -6.57 3.57
CA GLN A 191 9.37 -7.85 3.51
C GLN A 191 9.14 -8.58 2.19
N VAL A 192 7.89 -8.60 1.72
CA VAL A 192 7.52 -9.23 0.44
C VAL A 192 8.10 -8.47 -0.76
N LEU A 193 8.07 -7.14 -0.74
CA LEU A 193 8.68 -6.33 -1.79
C LEU A 193 10.19 -6.56 -1.89
N TRP A 194 10.89 -6.70 -0.75
CA TRP A 194 12.30 -7.06 -0.72
C TRP A 194 12.56 -8.47 -1.28
N ALA A 195 11.71 -9.44 -0.94
CA ALA A 195 11.82 -10.80 -1.46
C ALA A 195 11.60 -10.86 -2.98
N LEU A 196 10.58 -10.15 -3.49
CA LEU A 196 10.31 -10.04 -4.93
C LEU A 196 11.43 -9.29 -5.67
N ALA A 197 11.96 -8.20 -5.09
CA ALA A 197 13.10 -7.46 -5.63
C ALA A 197 14.35 -8.34 -5.78
N GLY A 198 14.61 -9.22 -4.82
CA GLY A 198 15.72 -10.19 -4.90
C GLY A 198 15.50 -11.28 -5.94
N ARG A 199 14.27 -11.72 -6.16
CA ARG A 199 13.92 -12.77 -7.15
C ARG A 199 13.83 -12.26 -8.58
N ARG A 200 13.47 -10.99 -8.78
CA ARG A 200 13.23 -10.38 -10.10
C ARG A 200 12.30 -11.22 -10.98
N THR A 201 11.12 -11.55 -10.44
CA THR A 201 10.11 -12.33 -11.15
C THR A 201 9.07 -11.40 -11.76
N SER A 202 8.93 -11.41 -13.08
CA SER A 202 7.98 -10.55 -13.81
C SER A 202 6.54 -10.99 -13.58
N GLY A 203 5.61 -10.03 -13.69
CA GLY A 203 4.18 -10.28 -13.59
C GLY A 203 3.47 -9.44 -12.53
N VAL A 204 2.17 -9.73 -12.36
CA VAL A 204 1.31 -9.09 -11.36
C VAL A 204 1.13 -10.04 -10.18
N TYR A 205 1.37 -9.54 -9.00
CA TYR A 205 1.28 -10.26 -7.74
C TYR A 205 0.35 -9.54 -6.77
N HIS A 206 -0.29 -10.29 -5.89
CA HIS A 206 -1.13 -9.78 -4.84
C HIS A 206 -0.50 -10.04 -3.49
N TRP A 207 -0.57 -9.05 -2.58
CA TRP A 207 -0.20 -9.25 -1.19
C TRP A 207 -1.07 -8.44 -0.24
N CYS A 208 -1.67 -9.15 0.72
CA CYS A 208 -2.34 -8.60 1.89
C CYS A 208 -2.18 -9.57 3.07
N ASN A 209 -2.46 -9.13 4.30
CA ASN A 209 -2.53 -10.07 5.40
C ASN A 209 -3.67 -11.07 5.22
N SER A 210 -3.59 -12.24 5.88
CA SER A 210 -4.63 -13.29 5.82
C SER A 210 -5.85 -12.90 6.64
N GLY A 211 -7.00 -13.49 6.30
CA GLY A 211 -8.30 -13.18 6.89
C GLY A 211 -9.06 -12.12 6.12
N VAL A 212 -10.26 -11.82 6.60
CA VAL A 212 -11.22 -10.90 6.00
C VAL A 212 -11.70 -9.94 7.09
N ALA A 213 -11.92 -8.68 6.74
CA ALA A 213 -12.47 -7.67 7.64
C ALA A 213 -13.31 -6.66 6.87
N SER A 214 -14.32 -6.07 7.52
CA SER A 214 -14.85 -4.77 7.19
C SER A 214 -14.01 -3.66 7.85
N TRP A 215 -14.23 -2.40 7.48
CA TRP A 215 -13.65 -1.28 8.22
C TRP A 215 -14.11 -1.26 9.67
N TYR A 216 -15.37 -1.66 9.93
CA TYR A 216 -15.92 -1.80 11.26
C TYR A 216 -15.16 -2.88 12.07
N ASP A 217 -14.96 -4.08 11.52
CA ASP A 217 -14.20 -5.15 12.19
C ASP A 217 -12.77 -4.69 12.51
N PHE A 218 -12.15 -3.96 11.58
CA PHE A 218 -10.81 -3.43 11.79
C PHE A 218 -10.79 -2.37 12.91
N ALA A 219 -11.77 -1.47 12.96
CA ALA A 219 -11.89 -0.47 14.04
C ALA A 219 -12.12 -1.11 15.41
N VAL A 220 -13.01 -2.11 15.50
CA VAL A 220 -13.26 -2.88 16.74
C VAL A 220 -11.98 -3.57 17.20
N ALA A 221 -11.28 -4.25 16.30
CA ALA A 221 -10.03 -4.91 16.65
C ALA A 221 -8.93 -3.93 17.09
N ILE A 222 -8.84 -2.75 16.47
CA ILE A 222 -7.93 -1.68 16.91
C ILE A 222 -8.24 -1.28 18.37
N ALA A 223 -9.53 -1.09 18.70
CA ALA A 223 -9.96 -0.72 20.04
C ALA A 223 -9.58 -1.80 21.08
N GLU A 224 -9.96 -3.05 20.82
CA GLU A 224 -9.70 -4.18 21.71
C GLU A 224 -8.20 -4.40 21.94
N GLU A 225 -7.41 -4.45 20.89
CA GLU A 225 -5.96 -4.65 20.98
C GLU A 225 -5.25 -3.46 21.63
N ALA A 226 -5.68 -2.22 21.33
CA ALA A 226 -5.09 -1.03 21.92
C ALA A 226 -5.38 -0.91 23.44
N VAL A 227 -6.57 -1.28 23.88
CA VAL A 227 -6.90 -1.34 25.32
C VAL A 227 -6.12 -2.47 25.99
N SER A 228 -6.08 -3.66 25.39
CA SER A 228 -5.33 -4.80 25.92
C SER A 228 -3.83 -4.52 26.11
N LEU A 229 -3.24 -3.71 25.20
CA LEU A 229 -1.83 -3.34 25.24
C LEU A 229 -1.54 -2.04 26.02
N GLY A 230 -2.56 -1.41 26.61
CA GLY A 230 -2.42 -0.15 27.36
C GLY A 230 -2.12 1.08 26.49
N VAL A 231 -2.32 0.99 25.17
CA VAL A 231 -2.21 2.13 24.22
C VAL A 231 -3.40 3.08 24.39
N LEU A 232 -4.56 2.54 24.76
CA LEU A 232 -5.78 3.27 25.15
C LEU A 232 -6.20 2.83 26.56
N ALA A 233 -6.69 3.76 27.35
CA ALA A 233 -7.29 3.44 28.67
C ALA A 233 -8.67 2.76 28.51
N SER A 234 -9.45 3.19 27.52
CA SER A 234 -10.77 2.65 27.16
C SER A 234 -11.09 3.01 25.72
N SER A 235 -12.12 2.37 25.16
CA SER A 235 -12.66 2.73 23.85
C SER A 235 -14.10 3.21 23.98
N PRO A 236 -14.52 4.23 23.21
CA PRO A 236 -15.93 4.56 23.06
C PRO A 236 -16.65 3.45 22.29
N PRO A 237 -18.00 3.41 22.32
CA PRO A 237 -18.79 2.57 21.43
C PRO A 237 -18.44 2.80 19.96
N ILE A 238 -18.36 1.71 19.20
CA ILE A 238 -18.15 1.74 17.74
C ILE A 238 -19.39 1.15 17.11
N VAL A 239 -20.10 1.96 16.32
CA VAL A 239 -21.39 1.59 15.72
C VAL A 239 -21.20 1.31 14.24
N PRO A 240 -21.63 0.13 13.74
CA PRO A 240 -21.59 -0.19 12.32
C PRO A 240 -22.61 0.64 11.56
N ILE A 241 -22.21 1.16 10.38
CA ILE A 241 -23.10 1.85 9.44
C ILE A 241 -22.93 1.28 8.04
N ALA A 242 -23.93 1.47 7.18
CA ALA A 242 -23.79 1.17 5.76
C ALA A 242 -22.90 2.21 5.06
N GLY A 243 -22.20 1.80 4.01
CA GLY A 243 -21.39 2.71 3.19
C GLY A 243 -22.22 3.85 2.56
N ALA A 244 -23.50 3.58 2.29
CA ALA A 244 -24.45 4.58 1.81
C ALA A 244 -24.70 5.74 2.81
N ASP A 245 -24.55 5.47 4.11
CA ASP A 245 -24.73 6.45 5.18
C ASP A 245 -23.44 7.22 5.51
N TYR A 246 -22.35 6.88 4.83
CA TYR A 246 -21.06 7.56 4.96
C TYR A 246 -20.64 8.17 3.61
N PRO A 247 -21.14 9.35 3.26
CA PRO A 247 -20.87 9.96 1.96
C PRO A 247 -19.38 10.25 1.79
N THR A 248 -18.81 9.72 0.72
CA THR A 248 -17.42 9.96 0.29
C THR A 248 -17.41 10.41 -1.16
N ARG A 249 -16.40 11.20 -1.57
CA ARG A 249 -16.27 11.65 -2.96
C ARG A 249 -15.97 10.48 -3.89
N ALA A 250 -15.04 9.63 -3.48
CA ALA A 250 -14.65 8.45 -4.26
C ALA A 250 -15.60 7.28 -3.99
N ARG A 251 -16.02 6.61 -5.06
CA ARG A 251 -16.73 5.35 -4.96
C ARG A 251 -15.75 4.22 -4.59
N ARG A 252 -16.06 3.48 -3.53
CA ARG A 252 -15.25 2.37 -3.04
C ARG A 252 -15.86 1.02 -3.42
N PRO A 253 -15.05 0.00 -3.76
CA PRO A 253 -15.55 -1.36 -3.97
C PRO A 253 -16.14 -1.92 -2.67
N ALA A 254 -17.29 -2.61 -2.78
CA ALA A 254 -17.88 -3.30 -1.63
C ALA A 254 -17.06 -4.52 -1.19
N TYR A 255 -16.32 -5.12 -2.12
CA TYR A 255 -15.46 -6.26 -1.87
C TYR A 255 -14.14 -6.11 -2.64
N SER A 256 -12.99 -6.16 -1.96
CA SER A 256 -11.69 -5.98 -2.60
C SER A 256 -10.62 -6.96 -2.11
N LEU A 257 -11.03 -8.11 -1.55
CA LEU A 257 -10.09 -9.11 -1.06
C LEU A 257 -9.24 -9.68 -2.19
N LEU A 258 -7.92 -9.72 -1.97
CA LEU A 258 -6.94 -10.17 -2.95
C LEU A 258 -6.55 -11.64 -2.74
N ASP A 259 -6.51 -12.43 -3.81
CA ASP A 259 -5.92 -13.76 -3.80
C ASP A 259 -4.38 -13.64 -3.90
N LYS A 260 -3.71 -14.00 -2.83
CA LYS A 260 -2.25 -13.94 -2.68
C LYS A 260 -1.56 -15.31 -2.73
N ARG A 261 -2.32 -16.40 -2.92
CA ARG A 261 -1.79 -17.78 -2.88
C ARG A 261 -0.60 -17.99 -3.82
N GLY A 262 -0.65 -17.40 -5.02
CA GLY A 262 0.47 -17.47 -5.96
C GLY A 262 1.74 -16.78 -5.44
N THR A 263 1.60 -15.65 -4.74
CA THR A 263 2.73 -14.94 -4.13
C THR A 263 3.29 -15.72 -2.95
N GLU A 264 2.42 -16.29 -2.10
CA GLU A 264 2.84 -17.13 -0.97
C GLU A 264 3.63 -18.35 -1.44
N ALA A 265 3.14 -19.05 -2.47
CA ALA A 265 3.83 -20.20 -3.07
C ALA A 265 5.18 -19.81 -3.71
N LEU A 266 5.21 -18.71 -4.47
CA LEU A 266 6.43 -18.21 -5.11
C LEU A 266 7.52 -17.89 -4.10
N LEU A 267 7.16 -17.25 -2.99
CA LEU A 267 8.11 -16.78 -2.00
C LEU A 267 8.41 -17.80 -0.88
N GLY A 268 7.60 -18.84 -0.74
CA GLY A 268 7.64 -19.74 0.41
C GLY A 268 7.28 -19.03 1.72
N MET A 269 6.42 -17.99 1.64
CA MET A 269 5.99 -17.16 2.76
C MET A 269 4.49 -17.33 2.97
N THR A 270 4.06 -17.31 4.23
CA THR A 270 2.63 -17.28 4.58
C THR A 270 2.30 -15.95 5.22
N ALA A 271 1.28 -15.26 4.72
CA ALA A 271 0.83 -14.01 5.29
C ALA A 271 0.20 -14.27 6.67
N PRO A 272 0.64 -13.57 7.73
CA PRO A 272 0.00 -13.67 9.03
C PRO A 272 -1.44 -13.17 8.98
N HIS A 273 -2.30 -13.65 9.88
CA HIS A 273 -3.64 -13.11 10.03
C HIS A 273 -3.57 -11.61 10.34
N TRP A 274 -4.45 -10.81 9.73
CA TRP A 274 -4.43 -9.34 9.85
C TRP A 274 -4.49 -8.86 11.31
N ARG A 275 -5.24 -9.55 12.19
CA ARG A 275 -5.33 -9.20 13.61
C ARG A 275 -4.02 -9.46 14.38
N ALA A 276 -3.28 -10.51 14.03
CA ALA A 276 -1.96 -10.77 14.60
C ALA A 276 -0.95 -9.69 14.17
N ALA A 277 -0.98 -9.28 12.90
CA ALA A 277 -0.15 -8.19 12.39
C ALA A 277 -0.51 -6.84 13.02
N LEU A 278 -1.81 -6.59 13.28
CA LEU A 278 -2.28 -5.41 14.02
C LEU A 278 -1.71 -5.37 15.44
N ARG A 279 -1.81 -6.49 16.19
CA ARG A 279 -1.26 -6.60 17.55
C ARG A 279 0.25 -6.32 17.57
N GLN A 280 0.99 -6.83 16.61
CA GLN A 280 2.42 -6.53 16.44
C GLN A 280 2.67 -5.02 16.25
N SER A 281 1.88 -4.36 15.38
CA SER A 281 2.03 -2.94 15.08
C SER A 281 1.70 -2.07 16.30
N LEU A 282 0.66 -2.42 17.06
CA LEU A 282 0.28 -1.73 18.31
C LEU A 282 1.30 -1.98 19.43
N GLY A 283 1.87 -3.19 19.52
CA GLY A 283 2.94 -3.50 20.48
C GLY A 283 4.19 -2.65 20.25
N ALA A 284 4.53 -2.35 19.00
CA ALA A 284 5.61 -1.41 18.69
C ALA A 284 5.31 0.00 19.21
N LEU A 285 4.06 0.50 19.08
CA LEU A 285 3.64 1.79 19.65
C LEU A 285 3.73 1.82 21.18
N ALA A 286 3.28 0.76 21.85
CA ALA A 286 3.34 0.67 23.31
C ALA A 286 4.80 0.77 23.82
N ASN A 287 5.75 0.17 23.11
CA ASN A 287 7.16 0.16 23.49
C ASN A 287 7.89 1.48 23.22
N THR A 288 7.41 2.31 22.31
CA THR A 288 8.04 3.61 21.98
C THR A 288 7.72 4.72 22.96
N GLY A 289 6.89 4.46 23.98
CA GLY A 289 6.54 5.46 25.01
C GLY A 289 5.80 6.68 24.46
N ALA A 290 5.05 6.52 23.35
CA ALA A 290 4.22 7.61 22.83
C ALA A 290 3.35 8.19 23.94
N PRO A 291 3.23 9.51 24.10
CA PRO A 291 2.55 10.13 25.24
C PRO A 291 1.12 9.59 25.37
N ARG A 292 0.80 9.15 26.58
CA ARG A 292 -0.50 8.60 27.01
C ARG A 292 -1.63 9.62 26.87
#